data_efdf79cdfd2ffb34edd43c5b996c98ef
#
_entry.id   efdf79cdfd2ffb34edd43c5b996c98ef
#
_cell.length_a   1.000
_cell.length_b   1.000
_cell.length_c   1.000
_cell.angle_alpha   90.00
_cell.angle_beta   90.00
_cell.angle_gamma   90.00
#
_symmetry.space_group_name_H-M   'P 1'
#
loop_
_entity.id
_entity.type
_entity.pdbx_description
1 polymer ?
#
loop_
_entity_poly.entity_id
_entity_poly.type
_entity_poly.pdbx_seq_one_letter_code
_entity_poly.pdbx_strand_id
1 'polypeptide(L)'
;VAAERILIEMNKLLCGKGCREILLAYPDVLGVFLPELLPCVGFDQRNIHHCYDLYTHTVLSVDGVAAEPVLRWTMLLHDVGKVNTFTEDERGQMHFYGHPKVSAAMAEEICTRLRMRKKDREDIVTLITWHDRDIPVTEKGIGSAVRALGEENFRRLLAVKRADNRAQAPEYRWVCQKIDQAEEILEELLRKKQCLCLKDLAVNGNDLLALGYKGREIGAALEWLLEGVI
;
A
#
# COMPACT_ATOMS: atom_id res chain seq x y z
N VAL A 1 10.52 25.60 -9.83
CA VAL A 1 10.11 24.61 -10.87
C VAL A 1 8.65 24.28 -10.64
N ALA A 2 7.85 24.16 -11.71
CA ALA A 2 6.44 23.79 -11.59
C ALA A 2 6.29 22.37 -11.02
N ALA A 3 5.35 22.17 -10.11
CA ALA A 3 5.13 20.90 -9.41
C ALA A 3 4.87 19.74 -10.38
N GLU A 4 4.11 19.99 -11.44
CA GLU A 4 3.80 19.01 -12.47
C GLU A 4 5.05 18.53 -13.22
N ARG A 5 6.02 19.43 -13.44
CA ARG A 5 7.28 19.05 -14.07
C ARG A 5 8.15 18.20 -13.14
N ILE A 6 8.16 18.54 -11.85
CA ILE A 6 8.82 17.69 -10.84
C ILE A 6 8.20 16.29 -10.85
N LEU A 7 6.87 16.18 -10.83
CA LEU A 7 6.18 14.90 -10.87
C LEU A 7 6.54 14.08 -12.12
N ILE A 8 6.58 14.71 -13.30
CA ILE A 8 6.93 14.04 -14.56
C ILE A 8 8.36 13.48 -14.47
N GLU A 9 9.32 14.28 -14.02
CA GLU A 9 10.72 13.83 -13.94
C GLU A 9 10.91 12.77 -12.83
N MET A 10 10.22 12.91 -11.71
CA MET A 10 10.22 11.88 -10.65
C MET A 10 9.61 10.56 -11.14
N ASN A 11 8.53 10.59 -11.91
CA ASN A 11 7.95 9.37 -12.49
C ASN A 11 8.94 8.69 -13.46
N LYS A 12 9.64 9.45 -14.27
CA LYS A 12 10.70 8.92 -15.14
C LYS A 12 11.85 8.31 -14.35
N LEU A 13 12.29 8.98 -13.28
CA LEU A 13 13.33 8.47 -12.39
C LEU A 13 12.88 7.16 -11.72
N LEU A 14 11.73 7.17 -11.06
CA LEU A 14 11.23 6.04 -10.30
C LEU A 14 10.94 4.81 -11.17
N CYS A 15 10.50 5.01 -12.41
CA CYS A 15 10.20 3.94 -13.36
C CYS A 15 11.36 3.64 -14.33
N GLY A 16 12.44 4.40 -14.25
CA GLY A 16 13.62 4.25 -15.10
C GLY A 16 14.58 3.16 -14.65
N LYS A 17 15.47 2.78 -15.57
CA LYS A 17 16.62 1.92 -15.24
C LYS A 17 17.60 2.68 -14.34
N GLY A 18 18.17 2.01 -13.33
CA GLY A 18 19.12 2.63 -12.40
C GLY A 18 18.44 3.49 -11.31
N CYS A 19 17.12 3.35 -11.13
CA CYS A 19 16.38 4.06 -10.09
C CYS A 19 17.03 3.89 -8.71
N ARG A 20 17.32 2.65 -8.32
CA ARG A 20 17.93 2.30 -7.04
C ARG A 20 19.26 3.02 -6.82
N GLU A 21 20.17 2.95 -7.79
CA GLU A 21 21.50 3.54 -7.70
C GLU A 21 21.42 5.07 -7.55
N ILE A 22 20.51 5.70 -8.29
CA ILE A 22 20.32 7.15 -8.23
C ILE A 22 19.71 7.58 -6.89
N LEU A 23 18.68 6.86 -6.42
CA LEU A 23 18.07 7.16 -5.13
C LEU A 23 19.09 7.05 -3.99
N LEU A 24 19.91 6.00 -3.98
CA LEU A 24 20.95 5.80 -2.95
C LEU A 24 22.08 6.82 -3.05
N ALA A 25 22.45 7.26 -4.24
CA ALA A 25 23.59 8.17 -4.44
C ALA A 25 23.25 9.63 -4.15
N TYR A 26 21.97 10.05 -4.31
CA TYR A 26 21.58 11.46 -4.29
C TYR A 26 20.37 11.77 -3.42
N PRO A 27 20.32 11.30 -2.14
CA PRO A 27 19.20 11.58 -1.24
C PRO A 27 19.00 13.07 -0.96
N ASP A 28 20.08 13.85 -0.92
CA ASP A 28 20.08 15.31 -0.74
C ASP A 28 19.39 16.03 -1.90
N VAL A 29 19.62 15.58 -3.14
CA VAL A 29 18.96 16.15 -4.34
C VAL A 29 17.47 15.85 -4.29
N LEU A 30 17.08 14.61 -3.89
CA LEU A 30 15.68 14.26 -3.71
C LEU A 30 15.03 15.06 -2.60
N GLY A 31 15.74 15.33 -1.51
CA GLY A 31 15.30 16.13 -0.38
C GLY A 31 14.94 17.57 -0.73
N VAL A 32 15.43 18.11 -1.85
CA VAL A 32 15.00 19.43 -2.35
C VAL A 32 13.52 19.45 -2.73
N PHE A 33 12.99 18.31 -3.21
CA PHE A 33 11.60 18.16 -3.66
C PHE A 33 10.74 17.39 -2.66
N LEU A 34 11.36 16.49 -1.91
CA LEU A 34 10.77 15.59 -0.93
C LEU A 34 11.54 15.66 0.38
N PRO A 35 11.50 16.81 1.08
CA PRO A 35 12.27 17.02 2.33
C PRO A 35 11.88 16.00 3.41
N GLU A 36 10.70 15.40 3.31
CA GLU A 36 10.19 14.38 4.22
C GLU A 36 11.05 13.09 4.20
N LEU A 37 11.80 12.84 3.14
CA LEU A 37 12.70 11.69 3.04
C LEU A 37 14.03 11.89 3.76
N LEU A 38 14.48 13.14 3.96
CA LEU A 38 15.79 13.40 4.57
C LEU A 38 15.95 12.83 5.98
N PRO A 39 14.94 12.90 6.87
CA PRO A 39 15.04 12.29 8.20
C PRO A 39 15.13 10.76 8.18
N CYS A 40 14.78 10.12 7.06
CA CYS A 40 14.88 8.66 6.91
C CYS A 40 16.31 8.21 6.62
N VAL A 41 17.17 9.10 6.10
CA VAL A 41 18.57 8.78 5.74
C VAL A 41 19.37 8.52 6.99
N GLY A 42 19.94 7.31 7.10
CA GLY A 42 20.71 6.89 8.26
C GLY A 42 19.86 6.68 9.52
N PHE A 43 18.53 6.69 9.43
CA PHE A 43 17.65 6.40 10.57
C PHE A 43 17.71 4.92 10.89
N ASP A 44 18.43 4.56 11.95
CA ASP A 44 18.52 3.19 12.45
C ASP A 44 17.19 2.76 13.08
N GLN A 45 16.59 1.70 12.52
CA GLN A 45 15.30 1.23 12.97
C GLN A 45 15.34 0.42 14.28
N ARG A 46 16.53 -0.04 14.70
CA ARG A 46 16.77 -0.84 15.92
C ARG A 46 15.66 -1.86 16.20
N ASN A 47 15.30 -2.60 15.16
CA ASN A 47 14.24 -3.60 15.18
C ASN A 47 14.71 -4.86 14.49
N ILE A 48 14.40 -6.03 15.06
CA ILE A 48 14.86 -7.34 14.56
C ILE A 48 14.43 -7.64 13.13
N HIS A 49 13.36 -7.00 12.65
CA HIS A 49 12.85 -7.18 11.28
C HIS A 49 13.68 -6.42 10.23
N HIS A 50 14.50 -5.44 10.64
CA HIS A 50 15.19 -4.54 9.73
C HIS A 50 16.72 -4.70 9.86
N CYS A 51 17.40 -4.89 8.74
CA CYS A 51 18.86 -4.95 8.64
C CYS A 51 19.46 -3.72 7.94
N TYR A 52 18.63 -2.79 7.51
CA TYR A 52 19.00 -1.54 6.84
C TYR A 52 18.43 -0.33 7.59
N ASP A 53 19.07 0.83 7.42
CA ASP A 53 18.45 2.10 7.80
C ASP A 53 17.15 2.31 7.00
N LEU A 54 16.29 3.18 7.49
CA LEU A 54 14.95 3.37 6.94
C LEU A 54 14.98 3.81 5.46
N TYR A 55 15.92 4.70 5.08
CA TYR A 55 16.01 5.15 3.70
C TYR A 55 16.48 4.04 2.74
N THR A 56 17.51 3.30 3.12
CA THR A 56 18.00 2.16 2.35
C THR A 56 16.92 1.10 2.19
N HIS A 57 16.20 0.75 3.26
CA HIS A 57 15.04 -0.14 3.21
C HIS A 57 13.99 0.38 2.21
N THR A 58 13.64 1.67 2.30
CA THR A 58 12.68 2.32 1.38
C THR A 58 13.12 2.18 -0.09
N VAL A 59 14.38 2.48 -0.39
CA VAL A 59 14.90 2.40 -1.77
C VAL A 59 14.88 0.96 -2.30
N LEU A 60 15.25 -0.02 -1.47
CA LEU A 60 15.18 -1.45 -1.83
C LEU A 60 13.74 -1.90 -2.08
N SER A 61 12.80 -1.40 -1.31
CA SER A 61 11.37 -1.66 -1.49
C SER A 61 10.84 -1.02 -2.78
N VAL A 62 11.28 0.20 -3.11
CA VAL A 62 10.98 0.84 -4.42
C VAL A 62 11.48 -0.02 -5.57
N ASP A 63 12.71 -0.52 -5.51
CA ASP A 63 13.28 -1.37 -6.55
C ASP A 63 12.56 -2.72 -6.68
N GLY A 64 12.00 -3.21 -5.58
CA GLY A 64 11.31 -4.50 -5.47
C GLY A 64 9.95 -4.59 -6.16
N VAL A 65 9.33 -3.48 -6.59
CA VAL A 65 8.04 -3.45 -7.29
C VAL A 65 8.21 -3.17 -8.78
N ALA A 66 7.18 -3.47 -9.56
CA ALA A 66 7.14 -3.14 -10.99
C ALA A 66 7.35 -1.63 -11.24
N ALA A 67 7.87 -1.28 -12.41
CA ALA A 67 8.08 0.11 -12.84
C ALA A 67 6.74 0.79 -13.20
N GLU A 68 5.83 0.83 -12.24
CA GLU A 68 4.52 1.47 -12.30
C GLU A 68 4.51 2.65 -11.32
N PRO A 69 4.11 3.87 -11.73
CA PRO A 69 4.18 5.05 -10.87
C PRO A 69 3.48 4.85 -9.52
N VAL A 70 2.26 4.31 -9.49
CA VAL A 70 1.51 4.09 -8.25
C VAL A 70 2.29 3.21 -7.27
N LEU A 71 2.84 2.08 -7.75
CA LEU A 71 3.62 1.17 -6.91
C LEU A 71 4.92 1.82 -6.41
N ARG A 72 5.66 2.48 -7.30
CA ARG A 72 6.94 3.12 -6.98
C ARG A 72 6.78 4.25 -5.96
N TRP A 73 5.76 5.10 -6.13
CA TRP A 73 5.43 6.15 -5.16
C TRP A 73 4.92 5.58 -3.84
N THR A 74 4.11 4.53 -3.88
CA THR A 74 3.68 3.83 -2.66
C THR A 74 4.88 3.38 -1.84
N MET A 75 5.84 2.69 -2.48
CA MET A 75 7.02 2.20 -1.77
C MET A 75 7.95 3.33 -1.33
N LEU A 76 8.05 4.42 -2.09
CA LEU A 76 8.88 5.58 -1.68
C LEU A 76 8.35 6.25 -0.41
N LEU A 77 7.03 6.19 -0.17
CA LEU A 77 6.37 6.94 0.91
C LEU A 77 5.77 6.04 2.01
N HIS A 78 5.79 4.69 1.88
CA HIS A 78 5.06 3.79 2.79
C HIS A 78 5.49 3.93 4.25
N ASP A 79 6.76 4.17 4.48
CA ASP A 79 7.39 4.21 5.79
C ASP A 79 7.85 5.59 6.24
N VAL A 80 7.59 6.64 5.47
CA VAL A 80 8.06 8.02 5.76
C VAL A 80 7.60 8.54 7.13
N GLY A 81 6.49 8.03 7.65
CA GLY A 81 5.95 8.37 8.97
C GLY A 81 6.64 7.68 10.15
N LYS A 82 7.53 6.71 9.94
CA LYS A 82 8.24 6.01 11.02
C LYS A 82 9.05 6.95 11.90
N VAL A 83 9.71 7.94 11.28
CA VAL A 83 10.50 8.95 12.01
C VAL A 83 9.66 9.84 12.94
N ASN A 84 8.34 9.87 12.77
CA ASN A 84 7.41 10.64 13.60
C ASN A 84 6.67 9.78 14.63
N THR A 85 6.79 8.45 14.56
CA THR A 85 5.98 7.52 15.37
C THR A 85 6.82 6.55 16.19
N PHE A 86 8.14 6.64 16.13
CA PHE A 86 8.99 5.71 16.86
C PHE A 86 8.85 5.88 18.38
N THR A 87 8.82 4.76 19.06
CA THR A 87 8.96 4.64 20.52
C THR A 87 10.04 3.62 20.82
N GLU A 88 10.71 3.76 21.94
CA GLU A 88 11.76 2.83 22.37
C GLU A 88 11.29 2.11 23.62
N ASP A 89 11.44 0.79 23.68
CA ASP A 89 11.17 0.00 24.86
C ASP A 89 12.38 -0.07 25.81
N GLU A 90 12.19 -0.68 26.98
CA GLU A 90 13.23 -0.82 28.00
C GLU A 90 14.49 -1.59 27.53
N ARG A 91 14.40 -2.31 26.42
CA ARG A 91 15.50 -3.08 25.79
C ARG A 91 16.18 -2.31 24.66
N GLY A 92 15.79 -1.08 24.41
CA GLY A 92 16.31 -0.26 23.34
C GLY A 92 15.78 -0.63 21.94
N GLN A 93 14.75 -1.49 21.86
CA GLN A 93 14.10 -1.85 20.59
C GLN A 93 13.10 -0.76 20.20
N MET A 94 13.12 -0.36 18.93
CA MET A 94 12.19 0.61 18.39
C MET A 94 10.90 -0.06 17.89
N HIS A 95 9.79 0.64 18.13
CA HIS A 95 8.45 0.32 17.65
C HIS A 95 7.86 1.52 16.90
N PHE A 96 7.06 1.27 15.88
CA PHE A 96 6.54 2.30 14.96
C PHE A 96 5.02 2.25 14.87
N TYR A 97 4.34 2.17 16.02
CA TYR A 97 2.89 2.02 16.08
C TYR A 97 2.16 3.17 15.38
N GLY A 98 1.27 2.80 14.46
CA GLY A 98 0.44 3.76 13.72
C GLY A 98 1.16 4.49 12.58
N HIS A 99 2.41 4.14 12.25
CA HIS A 99 3.13 4.73 11.13
C HIS A 99 2.37 4.66 9.79
N PRO A 100 1.58 3.61 9.44
CA PRO A 100 0.87 3.61 8.17
C PRO A 100 -0.10 4.78 8.04
N LYS A 101 -0.76 5.16 9.14
CA LYS A 101 -1.68 6.31 9.15
C LYS A 101 -0.93 7.63 8.97
N VAL A 102 0.21 7.79 9.63
CA VAL A 102 1.04 9.00 9.51
C VAL A 102 1.66 9.08 8.12
N SER A 103 2.23 7.98 7.62
CA SER A 103 2.78 7.90 6.26
C SER A 103 1.72 8.21 5.20
N ALA A 104 0.49 7.70 5.35
CA ALA A 104 -0.61 7.97 4.43
C ALA A 104 -1.00 9.46 4.42
N ALA A 105 -1.05 10.11 5.59
CA ALA A 105 -1.32 11.54 5.68
C ALA A 105 -0.21 12.37 5.02
N MET A 106 1.05 12.05 5.28
CA MET A 106 2.20 12.69 4.63
C MET A 106 2.18 12.47 3.11
N ALA A 107 1.86 11.26 2.65
CA ALA A 107 1.75 10.93 1.23
C ALA A 107 0.63 11.72 0.55
N GLU A 108 -0.54 11.91 1.20
CA GLU A 108 -1.62 12.75 0.69
C GLU A 108 -1.17 14.20 0.47
N GLU A 109 -0.43 14.76 1.42
CA GLU A 109 0.12 16.12 1.32
C GLU A 109 1.16 16.23 0.20
N ILE A 110 2.10 15.27 0.12
CA ILE A 110 3.15 15.22 -0.91
C ILE A 110 2.53 15.10 -2.30
N CYS A 111 1.62 14.14 -2.51
CA CYS A 111 0.95 13.91 -3.78
C CYS A 111 0.11 15.12 -4.22
N THR A 112 -0.54 15.79 -3.26
CA THR A 112 -1.29 17.04 -3.51
C THR A 112 -0.36 18.18 -3.91
N ARG A 113 0.74 18.36 -3.19
CA ARG A 113 1.79 19.37 -3.50
C ARG A 113 2.37 19.17 -4.89
N LEU A 114 2.58 17.91 -5.30
CA LEU A 114 3.08 17.54 -6.63
C LEU A 114 2.00 17.53 -7.71
N ARG A 115 0.75 17.87 -7.38
CA ARG A 115 -0.39 17.89 -8.30
C ARG A 115 -0.63 16.55 -9.02
N MET A 116 -0.45 15.46 -8.28
CA MET A 116 -0.73 14.13 -8.76
C MET A 116 -2.22 13.97 -9.08
N ARG A 117 -2.57 13.17 -10.08
CA ARG A 117 -3.97 12.87 -10.42
C ARG A 117 -4.68 12.27 -9.20
N LYS A 118 -5.93 12.67 -9.00
CA LYS A 118 -6.75 12.25 -7.86
C LYS A 118 -6.76 10.72 -7.68
N LYS A 119 -7.00 9.98 -8.75
CA LYS A 119 -7.04 8.51 -8.72
C LYS A 119 -5.70 7.90 -8.25
N ASP A 120 -4.57 8.35 -8.80
CA ASP A 120 -3.25 7.83 -8.43
C ASP A 120 -2.93 8.14 -6.97
N ARG A 121 -3.26 9.35 -6.50
CA ARG A 121 -3.10 9.76 -5.10
C ARG A 121 -3.95 8.90 -4.16
N GLU A 122 -5.23 8.68 -4.48
CA GLU A 122 -6.13 7.85 -3.68
C GLU A 122 -5.63 6.41 -3.60
N ASP A 123 -5.14 5.85 -4.71
CA ASP A 123 -4.56 4.51 -4.74
C ASP A 123 -3.30 4.41 -3.88
N ILE A 124 -2.36 5.37 -4.00
CA ILE A 124 -1.13 5.41 -3.18
C ILE A 124 -1.47 5.49 -1.69
N VAL A 125 -2.32 6.42 -1.30
CA VAL A 125 -2.73 6.60 0.11
C VAL A 125 -3.42 5.35 0.66
N THR A 126 -4.27 4.72 -0.15
CA THR A 126 -4.94 3.46 0.21
C THR A 126 -3.91 2.34 0.41
N LEU A 127 -2.98 2.16 -0.52
CA LEU A 127 -1.95 1.13 -0.43
C LEU A 127 -1.04 1.34 0.79
N ILE A 128 -0.64 2.59 1.07
CA ILE A 128 0.14 2.93 2.26
C ILE A 128 -0.65 2.63 3.54
N THR A 129 -1.94 2.95 3.58
CA THR A 129 -2.79 2.66 4.74
C THR A 129 -2.91 1.15 5.03
N TRP A 130 -2.83 0.31 4.00
CA TRP A 130 -3.01 -1.12 4.09
C TRP A 130 -1.72 -1.93 4.13
N HIS A 131 -0.55 -1.33 3.84
CA HIS A 131 0.70 -2.09 3.63
C HIS A 131 1.10 -2.95 4.84
N ASP A 132 0.92 -2.45 6.06
CA ASP A 132 1.28 -3.14 7.31
C ASP A 132 0.08 -3.92 7.93
N ARG A 133 -1.11 -3.83 7.34
CA ARG A 133 -2.30 -4.47 7.88
C ARG A 133 -2.22 -5.99 7.70
N ASP A 134 -2.42 -6.75 8.78
CA ASP A 134 -2.58 -8.20 8.68
C ASP A 134 -3.92 -8.55 8.00
N ILE A 135 -3.84 -9.40 6.99
CA ILE A 135 -5.00 -9.89 6.24
C ILE A 135 -5.01 -11.41 6.41
N PRO A 136 -6.07 -11.98 7.02
CA PRO A 136 -6.17 -13.42 7.16
C PRO A 136 -6.10 -14.13 5.80
N VAL A 137 -5.20 -15.09 5.65
CA VAL A 137 -5.02 -15.87 4.42
C VAL A 137 -6.07 -16.97 4.35
N THR A 138 -7.32 -16.55 4.15
CA THR A 138 -8.52 -17.38 4.00
C THR A 138 -9.39 -16.80 2.90
N GLU A 139 -10.28 -17.61 2.27
CA GLU A 139 -11.21 -17.10 1.26
C GLU A 139 -11.99 -15.88 1.77
N LYS A 140 -12.51 -15.94 3.00
CA LYS A 140 -13.23 -14.83 3.62
C LYS A 140 -12.35 -13.58 3.83
N GLY A 141 -11.13 -13.76 4.34
CA GLY A 141 -10.20 -12.65 4.58
C GLY A 141 -9.78 -11.96 3.29
N ILE A 142 -9.39 -12.74 2.29
CA ILE A 142 -8.98 -12.25 0.97
C ILE A 142 -10.18 -11.61 0.25
N GLY A 143 -11.35 -12.28 0.23
CA GLY A 143 -12.56 -11.72 -0.36
C GLY A 143 -12.98 -10.39 0.26
N SER A 144 -12.87 -10.25 1.60
CA SER A 144 -13.15 -9.00 2.29
C SER A 144 -12.17 -7.88 1.91
N ALA A 145 -10.87 -8.21 1.79
CA ALA A 145 -9.86 -7.24 1.37
C ALA A 145 -10.05 -6.79 -0.09
N VAL A 146 -10.38 -7.74 -0.99
CA VAL A 146 -10.69 -7.45 -2.40
C VAL A 146 -11.92 -6.54 -2.52
N ARG A 147 -12.96 -6.77 -1.71
CA ARG A 147 -14.13 -5.88 -1.68
C ARG A 147 -13.78 -4.46 -1.27
N ALA A 148 -12.94 -4.33 -0.25
CA ALA A 148 -12.57 -3.02 0.29
C ALA A 148 -11.67 -2.21 -0.65
N LEU A 149 -10.78 -2.88 -1.40
CA LEU A 149 -9.73 -2.26 -2.21
C LEU A 149 -10.05 -2.27 -3.72
N GLY A 150 -10.88 -3.18 -4.17
CA GLY A 150 -10.96 -3.61 -5.55
C GLY A 150 -9.81 -4.55 -5.93
N GLU A 151 -10.01 -5.38 -6.95
CA GLU A 151 -9.02 -6.37 -7.40
C GLU A 151 -7.67 -5.73 -7.74
N GLU A 152 -7.68 -4.64 -8.52
CA GLU A 152 -6.46 -3.96 -8.96
C GLU A 152 -5.58 -3.51 -7.78
N ASN A 153 -6.16 -2.82 -6.80
CA ASN A 153 -5.42 -2.35 -5.63
C ASN A 153 -5.06 -3.50 -4.68
N PHE A 154 -5.85 -4.56 -4.63
CA PHE A 154 -5.47 -5.74 -3.84
C PHE A 154 -4.24 -6.44 -4.45
N ARG A 155 -4.17 -6.61 -5.78
CA ARG A 155 -2.97 -7.13 -6.47
C ARG A 155 -1.75 -6.23 -6.23
N ARG A 156 -1.92 -4.92 -6.32
CA ARG A 156 -0.87 -3.94 -5.99
C ARG A 156 -0.43 -4.07 -4.53
N LEU A 157 -1.35 -4.28 -3.59
CA LEU A 157 -1.05 -4.46 -2.18
C LEU A 157 -0.20 -5.73 -1.94
N LEU A 158 -0.49 -6.83 -2.63
CA LEU A 158 0.34 -8.04 -2.55
C LEU A 158 1.77 -7.77 -3.04
N ALA A 159 1.92 -7.02 -4.14
CA ALA A 159 3.23 -6.60 -4.64
C ALA A 159 3.98 -5.70 -3.66
N VAL A 160 3.29 -4.72 -3.05
CA VAL A 160 3.81 -3.84 -2.00
C VAL A 160 4.32 -4.64 -0.80
N LYS A 161 3.49 -5.51 -0.23
CA LYS A 161 3.86 -6.36 0.91
C LYS A 161 5.04 -7.28 0.59
N ARG A 162 5.10 -7.82 -0.62
CA ARG A 162 6.21 -8.69 -1.08
C ARG A 162 7.52 -7.91 -1.17
N ALA A 163 7.49 -6.70 -1.73
CA ALA A 163 8.67 -5.87 -1.88
C ALA A 163 9.19 -5.38 -0.52
N ASP A 164 8.30 -4.91 0.36
CA ASP A 164 8.61 -4.54 1.73
C ASP A 164 9.27 -5.69 2.50
N ASN A 165 8.65 -6.88 2.50
CA ASN A 165 9.20 -8.05 3.18
C ASN A 165 10.56 -8.50 2.61
N ARG A 166 10.77 -8.41 1.30
CA ARG A 166 12.07 -8.73 0.68
C ARG A 166 13.19 -7.76 1.06
N ALA A 167 12.84 -6.52 1.39
CA ALA A 167 13.77 -5.50 1.87
C ALA A 167 14.02 -5.57 3.39
N GLN A 168 13.36 -6.48 4.10
CA GLN A 168 13.60 -6.79 5.51
C GLN A 168 14.75 -7.79 5.69
N ALA A 169 15.06 -8.11 6.95
CA ALA A 169 16.05 -9.12 7.29
C ALA A 169 15.69 -10.49 6.69
N PRO A 170 16.70 -11.25 6.16
CA PRO A 170 16.45 -12.51 5.45
C PRO A 170 15.61 -13.52 6.24
N GLU A 171 15.76 -13.52 7.57
CA GLU A 171 15.08 -14.44 8.50
C GLU A 171 13.54 -14.27 8.48
N TYR A 172 13.04 -13.10 8.03
CA TYR A 172 11.61 -12.79 7.97
C TYR A 172 11.00 -12.96 6.58
N ARG A 173 11.78 -13.34 5.57
CA ARG A 173 11.31 -13.54 4.18
C ARG A 173 10.29 -14.66 4.01
N TRP A 174 10.11 -15.50 5.02
CA TRP A 174 9.04 -16.52 5.03
C TRP A 174 7.64 -15.92 4.92
N VAL A 175 7.46 -14.63 5.26
CA VAL A 175 6.19 -13.91 5.08
C VAL A 175 5.76 -13.89 3.60
N CYS A 176 6.72 -13.92 2.65
CA CYS A 176 6.41 -14.03 1.23
C CYS A 176 5.55 -15.27 0.89
N GLN A 177 5.71 -16.38 1.63
CA GLN A 177 4.89 -17.59 1.41
C GLN A 177 3.41 -17.33 1.73
N LYS A 178 3.10 -16.49 2.74
CA LYS A 178 1.71 -16.08 3.02
C LYS A 178 1.14 -15.22 1.89
N ILE A 179 1.99 -14.41 1.26
CA ILE A 179 1.59 -13.56 0.14
C ILE A 179 1.32 -14.42 -1.09
N ASP A 180 2.13 -15.46 -1.34
CA ASP A 180 1.91 -16.42 -2.42
C ASP A 180 0.58 -17.16 -2.22
N GLN A 181 0.29 -17.64 -1.01
CA GLN A 181 -0.98 -18.27 -0.67
C GLN A 181 -2.18 -17.31 -0.84
N ALA A 182 -2.03 -16.03 -0.47
CA ALA A 182 -3.08 -15.04 -0.67
C ALA A 182 -3.36 -14.81 -2.17
N GLU A 183 -2.33 -14.84 -3.01
CA GLU A 183 -2.44 -14.73 -4.46
C GLU A 183 -3.15 -15.95 -5.06
N GLU A 184 -2.81 -17.18 -4.62
CA GLU A 184 -3.49 -18.40 -5.02
C GLU A 184 -4.98 -18.39 -4.67
N ILE A 185 -5.32 -17.97 -3.44
CA ILE A 185 -6.72 -17.84 -3.00
C ILE A 185 -7.45 -16.80 -3.87
N LEU A 186 -6.83 -15.65 -4.16
CA LEU A 186 -7.42 -14.64 -5.04
C LEU A 186 -7.77 -15.24 -6.40
N GLU A 187 -6.81 -15.93 -7.05
CA GLU A 187 -7.04 -16.54 -8.36
C GLU A 187 -8.16 -17.59 -8.31
N GLU A 188 -8.25 -18.34 -7.22
CA GLU A 188 -9.33 -19.31 -7.04
C GLU A 188 -10.70 -18.67 -6.88
N LEU A 189 -10.81 -17.59 -6.09
CA LEU A 189 -12.03 -16.81 -5.91
C LEU A 189 -12.51 -16.23 -7.26
N LEU A 190 -11.59 -15.66 -8.04
CA LEU A 190 -11.89 -15.12 -9.37
C LEU A 190 -12.31 -16.23 -10.35
N ARG A 191 -11.65 -17.38 -10.33
CA ARG A 191 -11.99 -18.54 -11.18
C ARG A 191 -13.36 -19.10 -10.86
N LYS A 192 -13.73 -19.17 -9.58
CA LYS A 192 -15.05 -19.62 -9.13
C LYS A 192 -16.16 -18.61 -9.47
N LYS A 193 -15.82 -17.43 -10.02
CA LYS A 193 -16.75 -16.31 -10.23
C LYS A 193 -17.52 -15.96 -8.97
N GLN A 194 -16.89 -16.07 -7.82
CA GLN A 194 -17.51 -15.67 -6.57
C GLN A 194 -17.81 -14.17 -6.60
N CYS A 195 -18.94 -13.82 -6.00
CA CYS A 195 -19.39 -12.45 -5.85
C CYS A 195 -18.40 -11.70 -4.97
N LEU A 196 -17.48 -10.94 -5.57
CA LEU A 196 -16.45 -10.18 -4.83
C LEU A 196 -16.82 -8.70 -4.67
N CYS A 197 -17.82 -8.22 -5.42
CA CYS A 197 -18.31 -6.86 -5.31
C CYS A 197 -19.83 -6.79 -5.54
N LEU A 198 -20.43 -5.65 -5.16
CA LEU A 198 -21.89 -5.45 -5.29
C LEU A 198 -22.41 -5.64 -6.72
N LYS A 199 -21.58 -5.42 -7.74
CA LYS A 199 -21.94 -5.59 -9.15
C LYS A 199 -22.08 -7.05 -9.56
N ASP A 200 -21.50 -7.96 -8.80
CA ASP A 200 -21.50 -9.39 -9.07
C ASP A 200 -22.74 -10.08 -8.46
N LEU A 201 -23.50 -9.36 -7.60
CA LEU A 201 -24.75 -9.85 -7.03
C LEU A 201 -25.79 -10.05 -8.13
N ALA A 202 -26.54 -11.15 -8.03
CA ALA A 202 -27.69 -11.42 -8.89
C ALA A 202 -28.85 -10.44 -8.63
N VAL A 203 -28.81 -9.73 -7.50
CA VAL A 203 -29.81 -8.72 -7.05
C VAL A 203 -29.16 -7.35 -7.04
N ASN A 204 -29.87 -6.36 -7.53
CA ASN A 204 -29.41 -4.97 -7.60
C ASN A 204 -30.34 -4.03 -6.82
N GLY A 205 -29.98 -2.74 -6.75
CA GLY A 205 -30.75 -1.74 -6.01
C GLY A 205 -32.19 -1.56 -6.49
N ASN A 206 -32.49 -1.78 -7.78
CA ASN A 206 -33.84 -1.69 -8.31
C ASN A 206 -34.72 -2.86 -7.84
N ASP A 207 -34.12 -4.05 -7.69
CA ASP A 207 -34.84 -5.23 -7.17
C ASP A 207 -35.26 -4.99 -5.72
N LEU A 208 -34.37 -4.38 -4.91
CA LEU A 208 -34.67 -4.03 -3.53
C LEU A 208 -35.69 -2.89 -3.43
N LEU A 209 -35.65 -1.91 -4.34
CA LEU A 209 -36.69 -0.87 -4.46
C LEU A 209 -38.04 -1.51 -4.70
N ALA A 210 -38.15 -2.50 -5.59
CA ALA A 210 -39.39 -3.22 -5.88
C ALA A 210 -39.93 -3.99 -4.66
N LEU A 211 -39.02 -4.41 -3.75
CA LEU A 211 -39.35 -5.05 -2.47
C LEU A 211 -39.68 -4.05 -1.34
N GLY A 212 -39.62 -2.73 -1.62
CA GLY A 212 -40.03 -1.69 -0.69
C GLY A 212 -38.88 -1.07 0.13
N TYR A 213 -37.64 -1.50 -0.05
CA TYR A 213 -36.46 -0.88 0.58
C TYR A 213 -36.24 0.54 0.06
N LYS A 214 -35.73 1.46 0.89
CA LYS A 214 -35.54 2.87 0.52
C LYS A 214 -34.20 3.42 1.03
N GLY A 215 -33.63 4.32 0.22
CA GLY A 215 -32.45 5.10 0.63
C GLY A 215 -31.28 4.24 1.13
N ARG A 216 -30.81 4.48 2.35
CA ARG A 216 -29.66 3.78 2.93
C ARG A 216 -29.88 2.28 3.20
N GLU A 217 -31.14 1.86 3.35
CA GLU A 217 -31.48 0.45 3.57
C GLU A 217 -31.09 -0.42 2.38
N ILE A 218 -31.15 0.11 1.14
CA ILE A 218 -30.75 -0.60 -0.06
C ILE A 218 -29.27 -0.94 -0.02
N GLY A 219 -28.41 0.02 0.32
CA GLY A 219 -26.96 -0.20 0.44
C GLY A 219 -26.64 -1.24 1.51
N ALA A 220 -27.23 -1.10 2.70
CA ALA A 220 -27.04 -2.04 3.80
C ALA A 220 -27.50 -3.46 3.45
N ALA A 221 -28.63 -3.62 2.75
CA ALA A 221 -29.14 -4.92 2.33
C ALA A 221 -28.23 -5.56 1.25
N LEU A 222 -27.72 -4.78 0.28
CA LEU A 222 -26.79 -5.29 -0.71
C LEU A 222 -25.44 -5.73 -0.08
N GLU A 223 -24.93 -4.95 0.87
CA GLU A 223 -23.72 -5.33 1.62
C GLU A 223 -23.94 -6.60 2.43
N TRP A 224 -25.08 -6.72 3.12
CA TRP A 224 -25.42 -7.93 3.86
C TRP A 224 -25.55 -9.16 2.95
N LEU A 225 -26.20 -9.03 1.78
CA LEU A 225 -26.27 -10.11 0.79
C LEU A 225 -24.88 -10.50 0.29
N LEU A 226 -24.02 -9.54 0.03
CA LEU A 226 -22.64 -9.78 -0.41
C LEU A 226 -21.83 -10.55 0.66
N GLU A 227 -22.01 -10.21 1.93
CA GLU A 227 -21.36 -10.95 3.04
C GLU A 227 -21.85 -12.39 3.15
N GLY A 228 -23.10 -12.67 2.78
CA GLY A 228 -23.70 -13.99 2.88
C GLY A 228 -23.32 -14.96 1.74
N VAL A 229 -22.76 -14.47 0.63
CA VAL A 229 -22.36 -15.30 -0.53
C VAL A 229 -20.85 -15.59 -0.58
N ILE A 230 -20.11 -15.15 0.41
CA ILE A 230 -18.69 -15.45 0.64
C ILE A 230 -18.55 -16.23 1.95
#